data_1128940de8722766842949b463a528c4
#
_entry.id   1128940de8722766842949b463a528c4
#
_cell.length_a   1.000
_cell.length_b   1.000
_cell.length_c   1.000
_cell.angle_alpha   90.00
_cell.angle_beta   90.00
_cell.angle_gamma   90.00
#
_symmetry.space_group_name_H-M   'P 1'
#
loop_
_entity.id
_entity.type
_entity.pdbx_description
1 polymer ?
#
loop_
_entity_poly.entity_id
_entity_poly.type
_entity_poly.pdbx_seq_one_letter_code
_entity_poly.pdbx_strand_id
1 'polypeptide(L)'
;QKPNKKDFLIIPTRLLIYNLANPKYDSIVSEYMTFPSTMRTEKLRDSLFIKYKHPEFVGKSIFWSKLFHTLGKPPVILDEGKTASSAEKMRQFLVFKGYWDARVDYATKKDSAAKKAQNIYKITYKDPTFIKDYTYKIPYDNIRALYEDNLKDSYVKSGKILNQTNLENEVKRITEKMQENGFYTFNKDGGEIFFTADTLTSRKLVPLTIQIQKDSINSPYKKYTIGDIDVEYVNKITDKTTKDTLYRGINIKRIDEQYKIKTLWRPITLKKGEIFNQTNLNLSKRNIIAMNNFSIADYRETVNPNDTVINVKYRLIPLPKYNFKTSFDLHYSQILNLGFSPSAELTARNIFGGAENLTTSVSGTFGTVYSQNNSKAFLNASEFSLQFGLNFPRLLL
;
A
#
# COMPACT_ATOMS: atom_id res chain seq x y z
N GLN A 1 -10.72 -23.10 -16.16
CA GLN A 1 -11.76 -24.14 -16.07
C GLN A 1 -12.98 -23.67 -16.86
N LYS A 2 -13.51 -24.51 -17.75
CA LYS A 2 -14.83 -24.25 -18.34
C LYS A 2 -15.89 -24.32 -17.25
N PRO A 3 -16.81 -23.36 -17.18
CA PRO A 3 -17.96 -23.50 -16.28
C PRO A 3 -18.73 -24.78 -16.64
N ASN A 4 -19.15 -25.47 -15.60
CA ASN A 4 -20.00 -26.68 -15.76
C ASN A 4 -21.32 -26.24 -16.42
N LYS A 5 -22.00 -27.17 -17.15
CA LYS A 5 -23.29 -26.86 -17.80
C LYS A 5 -24.38 -26.36 -16.85
N LYS A 6 -24.20 -26.56 -15.54
CA LYS A 6 -25.13 -26.10 -14.47
C LYS A 6 -24.74 -24.75 -13.88
N ASP A 7 -23.55 -24.23 -14.18
CA ASP A 7 -23.08 -23.00 -13.58
C ASP A 7 -23.64 -21.76 -14.29
N PHE A 8 -23.90 -20.71 -13.50
CA PHE A 8 -24.30 -19.39 -14.00
C PHE A 8 -23.12 -18.44 -13.91
N LEU A 9 -22.85 -17.72 -14.98
CA LEU A 9 -21.84 -16.69 -14.99
C LEU A 9 -22.38 -15.42 -14.34
N ILE A 10 -21.55 -14.79 -13.53
CA ILE A 10 -21.86 -13.49 -12.96
C ILE A 10 -21.35 -12.40 -13.89
N ILE A 11 -22.26 -11.51 -14.30
CA ILE A 11 -21.91 -10.27 -14.95
C ILE A 11 -21.35 -9.35 -13.85
N PRO A 12 -20.17 -8.71 -14.03
CA PRO A 12 -19.58 -7.87 -13.00
C PRO A 12 -20.53 -6.78 -12.50
N THR A 13 -20.80 -6.79 -11.21
CA THR A 13 -21.73 -5.85 -10.52
C THR A 13 -21.37 -4.38 -10.76
N ARG A 14 -20.07 -4.09 -10.90
CA ARG A 14 -19.56 -2.73 -11.18
C ARG A 14 -20.15 -2.13 -12.46
N LEU A 15 -20.45 -2.97 -13.42
CA LEU A 15 -21.04 -2.57 -14.70
C LEU A 15 -22.54 -2.26 -14.57
N LEU A 16 -23.21 -2.86 -13.62
CA LEU A 16 -24.61 -2.65 -13.34
C LEU A 16 -24.91 -1.27 -12.75
N ILE A 17 -23.99 -0.74 -11.95
CA ILE A 17 -24.15 0.59 -11.35
C ILE A 17 -24.04 1.70 -12.40
N TYR A 18 -23.17 1.50 -13.42
CA TYR A 18 -22.88 2.53 -14.42
C TYR A 18 -23.55 2.31 -15.78
N ASN A 19 -23.94 1.08 -16.15
CA ASN A 19 -24.44 0.79 -17.48
C ASN A 19 -25.27 -0.50 -17.53
N LEU A 20 -26.37 -0.53 -16.79
CA LEU A 20 -27.31 -1.67 -16.73
C LEU A 20 -27.82 -2.16 -18.09
N ALA A 21 -27.73 -1.35 -19.12
CA ALA A 21 -28.27 -1.62 -20.45
C ALA A 21 -27.23 -1.58 -21.58
N ASN A 22 -25.93 -1.70 -21.26
CA ASN A 22 -24.92 -1.62 -22.32
C ASN A 22 -24.63 -3.00 -22.93
N PRO A 23 -25.12 -3.30 -24.17
CA PRO A 23 -24.93 -4.60 -24.82
C PRO A 23 -23.45 -4.98 -25.05
N LYS A 24 -22.54 -4.01 -25.00
CA LYS A 24 -21.11 -4.24 -25.10
C LYS A 24 -20.56 -5.18 -24.01
N TYR A 25 -21.18 -5.23 -22.86
CA TYR A 25 -20.73 -6.10 -21.75
C TYR A 25 -21.18 -7.54 -21.90
N ASP A 26 -22.33 -7.77 -22.52
CA ASP A 26 -22.75 -9.11 -22.86
C ASP A 26 -21.83 -9.72 -23.90
N SER A 27 -21.32 -8.94 -24.83
CA SER A 27 -20.31 -9.39 -25.79
C SER A 27 -18.96 -9.66 -25.15
N ILE A 28 -18.53 -8.86 -24.15
CA ILE A 28 -17.28 -9.09 -23.43
C ILE A 28 -17.36 -10.36 -22.55
N VAL A 29 -18.46 -10.59 -21.87
CA VAL A 29 -18.67 -11.81 -21.09
C VAL A 29 -18.74 -13.04 -21.99
N SER A 30 -19.43 -12.91 -23.13
CA SER A 30 -19.49 -13.93 -24.17
C SER A 30 -18.12 -14.19 -24.80
N GLU A 31 -17.36 -13.15 -25.08
CA GLU A 31 -15.98 -13.20 -25.59
C GLU A 31 -15.02 -13.85 -24.59
N TYR A 32 -15.20 -13.55 -23.30
CA TYR A 32 -14.42 -14.15 -22.23
C TYR A 32 -14.73 -15.66 -22.07
N MET A 33 -15.98 -16.05 -22.26
CA MET A 33 -16.39 -17.45 -22.26
C MET A 33 -15.88 -18.24 -23.48
N THR A 34 -15.79 -17.61 -24.63
CA THR A 34 -15.27 -18.22 -25.85
C THR A 34 -13.76 -18.07 -25.98
N PHE A 35 -13.14 -17.39 -25.02
CA PHE A 35 -11.73 -17.04 -24.98
C PHE A 35 -11.18 -16.62 -26.34
N PRO A 36 -10.59 -15.62 -26.34
CA PRO A 36 -10.52 -14.40 -27.01
C PRO A 36 -11.06 -14.43 -28.44
N SER A 37 -11.26 -13.28 -28.99
CA SER A 37 -11.76 -13.02 -30.34
C SER A 37 -11.10 -13.86 -31.45
N THR A 38 -9.90 -14.39 -31.20
CA THR A 38 -9.19 -15.30 -32.12
C THR A 38 -9.73 -16.72 -32.13
N MET A 39 -10.50 -17.09 -31.13
CA MET A 39 -11.18 -18.40 -31.02
C MET A 39 -12.68 -18.23 -31.13
N ARG A 40 -13.15 -17.75 -32.26
CA ARG A 40 -14.55 -17.38 -32.50
C ARG A 40 -15.53 -18.53 -32.51
N THR A 41 -15.06 -19.76 -32.67
CA THR A 41 -15.91 -20.93 -32.76
C THR A 41 -15.44 -22.03 -31.78
N GLU A 42 -16.39 -22.76 -31.20
CA GLU A 42 -16.09 -23.96 -30.40
C GLU A 42 -15.27 -24.99 -31.20
N LYS A 43 -15.59 -25.11 -32.48
CA LYS A 43 -14.90 -26.04 -33.39
C LYS A 43 -13.39 -25.73 -33.49
N LEU A 44 -13.00 -24.46 -33.54
CA LEU A 44 -11.58 -24.07 -33.58
C LEU A 44 -10.90 -24.39 -32.24
N ARG A 45 -11.58 -24.12 -31.13
CA ARG A 45 -11.08 -24.45 -29.79
C ARG A 45 -10.89 -25.95 -29.61
N ASP A 46 -11.86 -26.76 -30.02
CA ASP A 46 -11.79 -28.20 -29.92
C ASP A 46 -10.68 -28.78 -30.81
N SER A 47 -10.46 -28.19 -31.99
CA SER A 47 -9.35 -28.58 -32.86
C SER A 47 -7.97 -28.24 -32.26
N LEU A 48 -7.82 -27.12 -31.53
CA LEU A 48 -6.61 -26.78 -30.81
C LEU A 48 -6.39 -27.68 -29.59
N PHE A 49 -7.46 -28.03 -28.88
CA PHE A 49 -7.39 -29.00 -27.79
C PHE A 49 -6.90 -30.36 -28.27
N ILE A 50 -7.48 -30.89 -29.35
CA ILE A 50 -7.05 -32.16 -29.96
C ILE A 50 -5.58 -32.07 -30.40
N LYS A 51 -5.18 -30.99 -31.06
CA LYS A 51 -3.83 -30.81 -31.57
C LYS A 51 -2.77 -30.74 -30.47
N TYR A 52 -3.04 -30.03 -29.39
CA TYR A 52 -2.06 -29.78 -28.31
C TYR A 52 -2.32 -30.62 -27.06
N LYS A 53 -3.44 -31.33 -26.97
CA LYS A 53 -3.88 -32.09 -25.80
C LYS A 53 -3.94 -31.24 -24.51
N HIS A 54 -4.24 -29.96 -24.64
CA HIS A 54 -4.30 -28.99 -23.53
C HIS A 54 -5.59 -28.19 -23.61
N PRO A 55 -6.54 -28.38 -22.66
CA PRO A 55 -7.82 -27.64 -22.66
C PRO A 55 -7.68 -26.17 -22.35
N GLU A 56 -6.52 -25.79 -21.76
CA GLU A 56 -6.19 -24.40 -21.41
C GLU A 56 -5.75 -23.53 -22.59
N PHE A 57 -5.47 -24.12 -23.77
CA PHE A 57 -5.09 -23.32 -24.92
C PHE A 57 -6.27 -22.58 -25.51
N VAL A 58 -6.15 -21.26 -25.55
CA VAL A 58 -7.22 -20.33 -25.94
C VAL A 58 -6.83 -19.41 -27.10
N GLY A 59 -5.77 -19.66 -27.80
CA GLY A 59 -5.32 -18.90 -28.94
C GLY A 59 -4.99 -19.79 -30.14
N LYS A 60 -4.68 -19.20 -31.27
CA LYS A 60 -4.23 -19.92 -32.47
C LYS A 60 -2.84 -20.53 -32.33
N SER A 61 -2.06 -20.11 -31.33
CA SER A 61 -0.72 -20.59 -31.04
C SER A 61 -0.51 -20.80 -29.55
N ILE A 62 0.47 -21.61 -29.19
CA ILE A 62 0.88 -21.84 -27.80
C ILE A 62 1.30 -20.53 -27.11
N PHE A 63 1.97 -19.64 -27.82
CA PHE A 63 2.38 -18.33 -27.29
C PHE A 63 1.18 -17.50 -26.87
N TRP A 64 0.19 -17.34 -27.74
CA TRP A 64 -1.01 -16.57 -27.43
C TRP A 64 -1.84 -17.23 -26.32
N SER A 65 -1.95 -18.57 -26.31
CA SER A 65 -2.62 -19.27 -25.23
C SER A 65 -1.98 -19.00 -23.87
N LYS A 66 -0.64 -19.08 -23.79
CA LYS A 66 0.08 -18.77 -22.54
C LYS A 66 -0.13 -17.31 -22.12
N LEU A 67 -0.07 -16.38 -23.06
CA LEU A 67 -0.27 -14.95 -22.79
C LEU A 67 -1.67 -14.70 -22.21
N PHE A 68 -2.71 -15.28 -22.81
CA PHE A 68 -4.09 -15.13 -22.33
C PHE A 68 -4.32 -15.81 -20.99
N HIS A 69 -3.70 -16.93 -20.72
CA HIS A 69 -3.75 -17.57 -19.40
C HIS A 69 -3.04 -16.76 -18.32
N THR A 70 -1.97 -16.06 -18.68
CA THR A 70 -1.22 -15.23 -17.73
C THR A 70 -1.91 -13.90 -17.45
N LEU A 71 -2.48 -13.25 -18.47
CA LEU A 71 -3.11 -11.94 -18.37
C LEU A 71 -4.63 -12.02 -18.15
N GLY A 72 -5.27 -13.08 -18.62
CA GLY A 72 -6.71 -13.28 -18.52
C GLY A 72 -7.15 -13.70 -17.12
N LYS A 73 -8.34 -13.27 -16.74
CA LYS A 73 -9.00 -13.74 -15.52
C LYS A 73 -10.02 -14.82 -15.88
N PRO A 74 -10.15 -15.88 -15.06
CA PRO A 74 -11.18 -16.88 -15.29
C PRO A 74 -12.59 -16.27 -15.21
N PRO A 75 -13.59 -16.82 -15.92
CA PRO A 75 -14.95 -16.33 -15.82
C PRO A 75 -15.47 -16.46 -14.38
N VAL A 76 -16.22 -15.47 -13.95
CA VAL A 76 -16.82 -15.46 -12.61
C VAL A 76 -18.11 -16.27 -12.63
N ILE A 77 -18.14 -17.36 -11.87
CA ILE A 77 -19.31 -18.24 -11.72
C ILE A 77 -20.18 -17.73 -10.57
N LEU A 78 -21.49 -17.84 -10.73
CA LEU A 78 -22.44 -17.50 -9.66
C LEU A 78 -22.20 -18.38 -8.43
N ASP A 79 -21.96 -17.73 -7.32
CA ASP A 79 -21.87 -18.30 -5.98
C ASP A 79 -22.80 -17.50 -5.06
N GLU A 80 -23.89 -18.13 -4.64
CA GLU A 80 -24.89 -17.47 -3.81
C GLU A 80 -24.34 -17.09 -2.43
N GLY A 81 -23.43 -17.89 -1.87
CA GLY A 81 -22.73 -17.57 -0.62
C GLY A 81 -21.87 -16.31 -0.74
N LYS A 82 -21.15 -16.17 -1.84
CA LYS A 82 -20.38 -14.93 -2.12
C LYS A 82 -21.27 -13.73 -2.37
N THR A 83 -22.43 -13.93 -2.98
CA THR A 83 -23.41 -12.87 -3.19
C THR A 83 -23.94 -12.34 -1.86
N ALA A 84 -24.37 -13.24 -0.95
CA ALA A 84 -24.80 -12.90 0.40
C ALA A 84 -23.66 -12.20 1.20
N SER A 85 -22.47 -12.76 1.16
CA SER A 85 -21.29 -12.16 1.81
C SER A 85 -20.97 -10.76 1.27
N SER A 86 -21.17 -10.52 -0.02
CA SER A 86 -20.98 -9.20 -0.63
C SER A 86 -22.00 -8.19 -0.14
N ALA A 87 -23.27 -8.59 -0.01
CA ALA A 87 -24.31 -7.72 0.55
C ALA A 87 -23.98 -7.34 2.01
N GLU A 88 -23.55 -8.30 2.82
CA GLU A 88 -23.16 -8.05 4.21
C GLU A 88 -21.94 -7.14 4.30
N LYS A 89 -20.91 -7.34 3.47
CA LYS A 89 -19.75 -6.44 3.41
C LYS A 89 -20.12 -5.01 3.01
N MET A 90 -21.06 -4.84 2.09
CA MET A 90 -21.58 -3.52 1.72
C MET A 90 -22.32 -2.87 2.90
N ARG A 91 -23.13 -3.63 3.63
CA ARG A 91 -23.81 -3.16 4.85
C ARG A 91 -22.77 -2.74 5.91
N GLN A 92 -21.78 -3.59 6.20
CA GLN A 92 -20.71 -3.29 7.15
C GLN A 92 -19.93 -2.04 6.76
N PHE A 93 -19.65 -1.85 5.47
CA PHE A 93 -19.00 -0.64 4.97
C PHE A 93 -19.83 0.62 5.27
N LEU A 94 -21.16 0.57 5.11
CA LEU A 94 -22.04 1.68 5.43
C LEU A 94 -22.08 1.95 6.94
N VAL A 95 -22.16 0.92 7.76
CA VAL A 95 -22.06 1.03 9.22
C VAL A 95 -20.71 1.65 9.61
N PHE A 96 -19.62 1.21 9.01
CA PHE A 96 -18.28 1.77 9.21
C PHE A 96 -18.23 3.28 8.87
N LYS A 97 -19.00 3.73 7.87
CA LYS A 97 -19.13 5.14 7.48
C LYS A 97 -20.11 5.94 8.34
N GLY A 98 -20.74 5.32 9.35
CA GLY A 98 -21.67 5.98 10.28
C GLY A 98 -23.14 5.80 9.96
N TYR A 99 -23.51 5.01 8.95
CA TYR A 99 -24.90 4.71 8.60
C TYR A 99 -25.37 3.41 9.30
N TRP A 100 -25.64 3.47 10.59
CA TRP A 100 -25.89 2.29 11.41
C TRP A 100 -27.20 1.56 11.11
N ASP A 101 -28.17 2.24 10.50
CA ASP A 101 -29.44 1.66 10.07
C ASP A 101 -29.44 1.20 8.61
N ALA A 102 -28.26 1.12 7.97
CA ALA A 102 -28.16 0.68 6.60
C ALA A 102 -28.57 -0.79 6.43
N ARG A 103 -29.31 -1.06 5.34
CA ARG A 103 -29.70 -2.41 4.89
C ARG A 103 -29.27 -2.60 3.46
N VAL A 104 -28.85 -3.81 3.14
CA VAL A 104 -28.49 -4.20 1.78
C VAL A 104 -29.21 -5.50 1.47
N ASP A 105 -30.22 -5.40 0.64
CA ASP A 105 -30.95 -6.55 0.10
C ASP A 105 -30.33 -6.93 -1.25
N TYR A 106 -30.41 -8.19 -1.62
CA TYR A 106 -29.94 -8.65 -2.92
C TYR A 106 -30.93 -9.59 -3.60
N ALA A 107 -30.92 -9.56 -4.91
CA ALA A 107 -31.66 -10.47 -5.76
C ALA A 107 -30.79 -10.92 -6.93
N THR A 108 -30.92 -12.17 -7.34
CA THR A 108 -30.20 -12.73 -8.49
C THR A 108 -31.19 -13.01 -9.62
N LYS A 109 -31.03 -12.31 -10.74
CA LYS A 109 -31.74 -12.67 -11.99
C LYS A 109 -30.93 -13.72 -12.73
N LYS A 110 -31.56 -14.88 -13.00
CA LYS A 110 -30.93 -15.99 -13.72
C LYS A 110 -31.57 -16.12 -15.11
N ASP A 111 -30.73 -16.09 -16.14
CA ASP A 111 -31.10 -16.45 -17.50
C ASP A 111 -30.63 -17.87 -17.78
N SER A 112 -31.56 -18.82 -17.72
CA SER A 112 -31.25 -20.24 -17.91
C SER A 112 -30.89 -20.58 -19.34
N ALA A 113 -31.41 -19.84 -20.33
CA ALA A 113 -31.13 -20.09 -21.72
C ALA A 113 -29.70 -19.63 -22.09
N ALA A 114 -29.32 -18.44 -21.68
CA ALA A 114 -28.01 -17.88 -21.91
C ALA A 114 -26.95 -18.34 -20.88
N LYS A 115 -27.34 -19.10 -19.82
CA LYS A 115 -26.46 -19.46 -18.70
C LYS A 115 -25.78 -18.27 -18.05
N LYS A 116 -26.49 -17.14 -17.94
CA LYS A 116 -26.02 -15.89 -17.32
C LYS A 116 -26.79 -15.60 -16.05
N ALA A 117 -26.10 -14.93 -15.11
CA ALA A 117 -26.75 -14.45 -13.89
C ALA A 117 -26.29 -13.01 -13.59
N GLN A 118 -27.21 -12.24 -13.02
CA GLN A 118 -26.99 -10.85 -12.64
C GLN A 118 -27.40 -10.66 -11.18
N ASN A 119 -26.46 -10.22 -10.34
CA ASN A 119 -26.74 -9.83 -8.98
C ASN A 119 -27.14 -8.36 -8.90
N ILE A 120 -28.25 -8.07 -8.28
CA ILE A 120 -28.77 -6.72 -8.03
C ILE A 120 -28.75 -6.51 -6.52
N TYR A 121 -28.05 -5.47 -6.06
CA TYR A 121 -28.02 -5.09 -4.66
C TYR A 121 -28.82 -3.81 -4.48
N LYS A 122 -29.83 -3.86 -3.59
CA LYS A 122 -30.63 -2.71 -3.20
C LYS A 122 -30.12 -2.18 -1.87
N ILE A 123 -29.53 -1.00 -1.90
CA ILE A 123 -28.97 -0.35 -0.72
C ILE A 123 -30.02 0.66 -0.22
N THR A 124 -30.44 0.52 1.03
CA THR A 124 -31.31 1.44 1.74
C THR A 124 -30.54 1.95 2.96
N TYR A 125 -30.32 3.25 3.04
CA TYR A 125 -29.68 3.90 4.18
C TYR A 125 -30.55 5.06 4.67
N LYS A 126 -30.48 5.33 5.97
CA LYS A 126 -31.10 6.48 6.64
C LYS A 126 -30.04 7.52 6.94
N ASP A 127 -30.40 8.51 7.75
CA ASP A 127 -29.47 9.52 8.23
C ASP A 127 -28.28 8.86 8.96
N PRO A 128 -27.07 9.44 8.83
CA PRO A 128 -25.93 8.94 9.57
C PRO A 128 -26.06 9.23 11.07
N THR A 129 -25.30 8.51 11.87
CA THR A 129 -25.19 8.75 13.31
C THR A 129 -24.21 9.91 13.57
N PHE A 130 -24.64 10.91 14.34
CA PHE A 130 -23.83 12.07 14.72
C PHE A 130 -23.34 11.96 16.18
N ILE A 131 -22.19 12.52 16.46
CA ILE A 131 -21.68 12.68 17.81
C ILE A 131 -22.40 13.86 18.46
N LYS A 132 -23.09 13.60 19.58
CA LYS A 132 -23.77 14.65 20.39
C LYS A 132 -22.71 15.43 21.18
N ASP A 133 -22.13 14.76 22.14
CA ASP A 133 -21.13 15.32 23.03
C ASP A 133 -19.89 14.45 22.96
N TYR A 134 -18.71 15.07 22.89
CA TYR A 134 -17.43 14.37 22.92
C TYR A 134 -16.72 14.66 24.22
N THR A 135 -16.49 13.64 25.02
CA THR A 135 -15.86 13.72 26.33
C THR A 135 -14.67 12.78 26.43
N TYR A 136 -13.81 12.96 27.43
CA TYR A 136 -12.65 12.10 27.66
C TYR A 136 -12.52 11.67 29.13
N LYS A 137 -11.98 10.47 29.32
CA LYS A 137 -11.61 9.91 30.64
C LYS A 137 -10.16 9.47 30.60
N ILE A 138 -9.26 10.29 31.16
CA ILE A 138 -7.81 10.06 31.14
C ILE A 138 -7.31 10.25 32.58
N PRO A 139 -7.03 9.15 33.32
CA PRO A 139 -6.64 9.23 34.73
C PRO A 139 -5.20 9.69 34.97
N TYR A 140 -4.38 9.79 33.91
CA TYR A 140 -2.96 10.15 33.99
C TYR A 140 -2.78 11.63 33.64
N ASP A 141 -2.35 12.47 34.57
CA ASP A 141 -2.26 13.92 34.38
C ASP A 141 -1.32 14.32 33.25
N ASN A 142 -0.17 13.66 33.13
CA ASN A 142 0.81 13.94 32.07
C ASN A 142 0.28 13.61 30.67
N ILE A 143 -0.54 12.58 30.54
CA ILE A 143 -1.19 12.17 29.27
C ILE A 143 -2.37 13.10 29.00
N ARG A 144 -3.17 13.43 30.04
CA ARG A 144 -4.32 14.31 29.90
C ARG A 144 -3.91 15.69 29.43
N ALA A 145 -2.91 16.32 30.06
CA ALA A 145 -2.41 17.63 29.67
C ALA A 145 -1.98 17.65 28.19
N LEU A 146 -1.21 16.65 27.76
CA LEU A 146 -0.76 16.56 26.36
C LEU A 146 -1.92 16.31 25.40
N TYR A 147 -2.93 15.56 25.80
CA TYR A 147 -4.14 15.33 25.02
C TYR A 147 -4.93 16.63 24.83
N GLU A 148 -5.14 17.39 25.93
CA GLU A 148 -5.87 18.67 25.93
C GLU A 148 -5.20 19.70 25.05
N ASP A 149 -3.86 19.85 25.14
CA ASP A 149 -3.06 20.77 24.30
C ASP A 149 -3.24 20.50 22.79
N ASN A 150 -3.54 19.27 22.42
CA ASN A 150 -3.70 18.83 21.03
C ASN A 150 -5.15 18.54 20.62
N LEU A 151 -6.14 18.88 21.48
CA LEU A 151 -7.55 18.58 21.23
C LEU A 151 -8.12 19.26 19.99
N LYS A 152 -7.62 20.45 19.66
CA LYS A 152 -8.02 21.23 18.45
C LYS A 152 -7.85 20.44 17.15
N ASP A 153 -6.83 19.54 17.10
CA ASP A 153 -6.47 18.74 15.94
C ASP A 153 -7.21 17.39 15.89
N SER A 154 -8.17 17.16 16.80
CA SER A 154 -8.95 15.93 16.87
C SER A 154 -9.77 15.70 15.61
N TYR A 155 -9.73 14.46 15.09
CA TYR A 155 -10.62 13.98 14.03
C TYR A 155 -12.05 13.77 14.49
N VAL A 156 -12.25 13.67 15.81
CA VAL A 156 -13.53 13.39 16.47
C VAL A 156 -14.02 14.65 17.15
N LYS A 157 -15.19 15.15 16.73
CA LYS A 157 -15.76 16.41 17.27
C LYS A 157 -17.28 16.28 17.38
N SER A 158 -17.88 16.96 18.38
CA SER A 158 -19.33 17.07 18.49
C SER A 158 -19.95 17.64 17.20
N GLY A 159 -21.10 17.13 16.80
CA GLY A 159 -21.80 17.51 15.57
C GLY A 159 -21.26 16.86 14.29
N LYS A 160 -20.22 16.06 14.35
CA LYS A 160 -19.69 15.31 13.19
C LYS A 160 -20.25 13.89 13.14
N ILE A 161 -20.18 13.28 11.96
CA ILE A 161 -20.61 11.90 11.76
C ILE A 161 -19.67 10.96 12.54
N LEU A 162 -20.27 10.06 13.31
CA LEU A 162 -19.54 9.01 14.01
C LEU A 162 -19.18 7.89 13.01
N ASN A 163 -17.98 7.94 12.46
CA ASN A 163 -17.48 6.93 11.54
C ASN A 163 -16.16 6.34 12.03
N GLN A 164 -15.96 5.08 11.73
CA GLN A 164 -14.81 4.30 12.19
C GLN A 164 -13.47 4.88 11.71
N THR A 165 -13.42 5.43 10.50
CA THR A 165 -12.19 6.02 9.95
C THR A 165 -11.68 7.17 10.82
N ASN A 166 -12.59 8.04 11.31
CA ASN A 166 -12.22 9.15 12.18
C ASN A 166 -11.77 8.66 13.55
N LEU A 167 -12.39 7.60 14.09
CA LEU A 167 -11.97 6.99 15.36
C LEU A 167 -10.55 6.40 15.23
N GLU A 168 -10.29 5.65 14.16
CA GLU A 168 -8.98 5.06 13.90
C GLU A 168 -7.90 6.14 13.68
N ASN A 169 -8.22 7.20 12.94
CA ASN A 169 -7.33 8.33 12.75
C ASN A 169 -7.05 9.06 14.07
N GLU A 170 -8.05 9.16 14.95
CA GLU A 170 -7.88 9.76 16.27
C GLU A 170 -6.98 8.91 17.18
N VAL A 171 -7.17 7.58 17.20
CA VAL A 171 -6.27 6.66 17.91
C VAL A 171 -4.84 6.84 17.41
N LYS A 172 -4.66 6.86 16.10
CA LYS A 172 -3.35 7.04 15.48
C LYS A 172 -2.73 8.39 15.87
N ARG A 173 -3.49 9.48 15.75
CA ARG A 173 -3.03 10.84 16.11
C ARG A 173 -2.57 10.91 17.55
N ILE A 174 -3.38 10.39 18.49
CA ILE A 174 -3.05 10.39 19.92
C ILE A 174 -1.79 9.56 20.17
N THR A 175 -1.73 8.35 19.61
CA THR A 175 -0.56 7.47 19.76
C THR A 175 0.71 8.16 19.26
N GLU A 176 0.67 8.75 18.05
CA GLU A 176 1.80 9.48 17.47
C GLU A 176 2.22 10.65 18.36
N LYS A 177 1.27 11.47 18.84
CA LYS A 177 1.57 12.61 19.70
C LYS A 177 2.19 12.20 21.03
N MET A 178 1.71 11.14 21.65
CA MET A 178 2.29 10.63 22.89
C MET A 178 3.72 10.09 22.66
N GLN A 179 3.93 9.32 21.59
CA GLN A 179 5.23 8.78 21.23
C GLN A 179 6.23 9.85 20.76
N GLU A 180 5.77 10.93 20.15
CA GLU A 180 6.59 12.11 19.84
C GLU A 180 7.09 12.85 21.09
N ASN A 181 6.38 12.72 22.22
CA ASN A 181 6.69 13.37 23.47
C ASN A 181 7.33 12.46 24.52
N GLY A 182 7.91 11.37 24.08
CA GLY A 182 8.73 10.49 24.92
C GLY A 182 8.01 9.27 25.48
N PHE A 183 6.71 9.12 25.29
CA PHE A 183 5.97 7.98 25.83
C PHE A 183 6.10 6.74 24.92
N TYR A 184 7.29 6.18 24.87
CA TYR A 184 7.66 5.07 23.98
C TYR A 184 6.73 3.86 24.03
N THR A 185 6.26 3.48 25.22
CA THR A 185 5.40 2.32 25.40
C THR A 185 3.92 2.63 25.22
N PHE A 186 3.55 3.89 24.98
CA PHE A 186 2.17 4.29 24.86
C PHE A 186 1.48 3.59 23.67
N ASN A 187 0.45 2.85 23.96
CA ASN A 187 -0.40 2.12 23.00
C ASN A 187 0.39 1.26 21.99
N LYS A 188 1.58 0.77 22.37
CA LYS A 188 2.49 0.03 21.48
C LYS A 188 1.88 -1.27 20.99
N ASP A 189 1.18 -1.98 21.87
CA ASP A 189 0.51 -3.25 21.60
C ASP A 189 -0.98 -3.05 21.26
N GLY A 190 -1.45 -1.80 21.23
CA GLY A 190 -2.86 -1.46 21.07
C GLY A 190 -3.68 -1.65 22.35
N GLY A 191 -4.96 -1.26 22.33
CA GLY A 191 -5.90 -1.52 23.40
C GLY A 191 -5.89 -0.53 24.56
N GLU A 192 -4.99 0.46 24.61
CA GLU A 192 -4.99 1.48 25.66
C GLU A 192 -5.98 2.63 25.39
N ILE A 193 -6.43 2.78 24.13
CA ILE A 193 -7.36 3.81 23.69
C ILE A 193 -8.63 3.16 23.18
N PHE A 194 -9.75 3.48 23.75
CA PHE A 194 -11.05 2.97 23.30
C PHE A 194 -12.14 4.03 23.39
N PHE A 195 -13.16 3.87 22.57
CA PHE A 195 -14.31 4.75 22.51
C PHE A 195 -15.55 4.04 23.04
N THR A 196 -16.29 4.71 23.89
CA THR A 196 -17.59 4.27 24.36
C THR A 196 -18.67 5.19 23.82
N ALA A 197 -19.62 4.62 23.08
CA ALA A 197 -20.77 5.33 22.53
C ALA A 197 -22.04 4.90 23.27
N ASP A 198 -22.77 5.86 23.84
CA ASP A 198 -24.05 5.56 24.49
C ASP A 198 -25.17 5.59 23.45
N THR A 199 -25.64 4.41 23.09
CA THR A 199 -26.70 4.21 22.06
C THR A 199 -28.08 3.94 22.65
N LEU A 200 -28.23 3.97 23.98
CA LEU A 200 -29.47 3.62 24.65
C LEU A 200 -30.55 4.67 24.42
N THR A 201 -30.17 5.96 24.43
CA THR A 201 -31.12 7.07 24.29
C THR A 201 -31.45 7.38 22.82
N SER A 202 -30.48 7.33 21.95
CA SER A 202 -30.64 7.65 20.53
C SER A 202 -29.55 6.99 19.69
N ARG A 203 -29.93 6.49 18.51
CA ARG A 203 -28.97 6.00 17.50
C ARG A 203 -28.54 7.06 16.49
N LYS A 204 -29.27 8.20 16.45
CA LYS A 204 -28.97 9.30 15.53
C LYS A 204 -27.99 10.31 16.10
N LEU A 205 -28.06 10.55 17.40
CA LEU A 205 -27.27 11.56 18.10
C LEU A 205 -26.72 10.95 19.38
N VAL A 206 -25.45 10.57 19.38
CA VAL A 206 -24.84 9.66 20.36
C VAL A 206 -23.75 10.39 21.15
N PRO A 207 -23.80 10.41 22.50
CA PRO A 207 -22.67 10.81 23.32
C PRO A 207 -21.50 9.85 23.12
N LEU A 208 -20.29 10.40 22.94
CA LEU A 208 -19.08 9.63 22.72
C LEU A 208 -18.02 10.00 23.76
N THR A 209 -17.48 9.00 24.42
CA THR A 209 -16.39 9.17 25.39
C THR A 209 -15.16 8.42 24.94
N ILE A 210 -14.03 9.09 24.82
CA ILE A 210 -12.73 8.43 24.68
C ILE A 210 -12.18 8.10 26.07
N GLN A 211 -11.61 6.92 26.20
CA GLN A 211 -10.94 6.48 27.43
C GLN A 211 -9.51 6.08 27.07
N ILE A 212 -8.55 6.53 27.88
CA ILE A 212 -7.14 6.18 27.74
C ILE A 212 -6.68 5.61 29.08
N GLN A 213 -6.44 4.32 29.13
CA GLN A 213 -5.97 3.64 30.34
C GLN A 213 -5.20 2.37 29.99
N LYS A 214 -4.26 2.00 30.86
CA LYS A 214 -3.60 0.70 30.84
C LYS A 214 -4.43 -0.33 31.59
N ASP A 215 -4.15 -1.60 31.35
CA ASP A 215 -4.74 -2.72 32.10
C ASP A 215 -4.48 -2.61 33.62
N SER A 216 -3.33 -2.03 34.00
CA SER A 216 -3.00 -1.72 35.39
C SER A 216 -2.94 -0.21 35.63
N ILE A 217 -3.91 0.33 36.34
CA ILE A 217 -4.02 1.75 36.71
C ILE A 217 -2.79 2.23 37.52
N ASN A 218 -2.14 1.34 38.24
CA ASN A 218 -0.99 1.65 39.11
C ASN A 218 0.34 1.77 38.34
N SER A 219 0.35 1.59 37.00
CA SER A 219 1.55 1.70 36.20
C SER A 219 1.56 3.03 35.42
N PRO A 220 2.24 4.08 35.93
CA PRO A 220 2.26 5.37 35.23
C PRO A 220 2.97 5.30 33.91
N TYR A 221 2.58 6.17 32.97
CA TYR A 221 3.33 6.37 31.74
C TYR A 221 4.65 7.08 32.03
N LYS A 222 5.76 6.48 31.61
CA LYS A 222 7.10 7.03 31.76
C LYS A 222 7.58 7.63 30.45
N LYS A 223 8.34 8.74 30.55
CA LYS A 223 9.08 9.28 29.43
C LYS A 223 10.41 8.54 29.28
N TYR A 224 10.78 8.28 28.03
CA TYR A 224 12.01 7.59 27.68
C TYR A 224 12.99 8.56 27.01
N THR A 225 14.27 8.27 27.11
CA THR A 225 15.37 8.98 26.47
C THR A 225 16.15 8.05 25.54
N ILE A 226 16.85 8.61 24.58
CA ILE A 226 17.72 7.85 23.68
C ILE A 226 19.05 7.55 24.39
N GLY A 227 19.40 6.29 24.43
CA GLY A 227 20.69 5.79 24.93
C GLY A 227 21.73 5.69 23.82
N ASP A 228 22.40 4.54 23.76
CA ASP A 228 23.40 4.28 22.74
C ASP A 228 22.76 4.04 21.37
N ILE A 229 23.42 4.60 20.36
CA ILE A 229 23.02 4.45 18.97
C ILE A 229 24.12 3.75 18.22
N ASP A 230 23.86 2.53 17.77
CA ASP A 230 24.79 1.71 17.00
C ASP A 230 24.39 1.65 15.52
N VAL A 231 25.30 1.97 14.62
CA VAL A 231 25.15 1.77 13.18
C VAL A 231 26.19 0.76 12.72
N GLU A 232 25.76 -0.43 12.41
CA GLU A 232 26.61 -1.50 11.89
C GLU A 232 26.49 -1.59 10.37
N TYR A 233 27.60 -1.46 9.68
CA TYR A 233 27.73 -1.68 8.24
C TYR A 233 28.44 -3.00 7.98
N VAL A 234 27.79 -3.93 7.32
CA VAL A 234 28.26 -5.28 7.01
C VAL A 234 27.86 -5.69 5.60
N ASN A 235 28.60 -6.61 4.97
CA ASN A 235 28.28 -7.08 3.62
C ASN A 235 27.21 -8.18 3.62
N LYS A 236 27.16 -8.99 4.70
CA LYS A 236 26.13 -10.04 4.93
C LYS A 236 25.62 -9.94 6.35
N ILE A 237 24.42 -10.46 6.59
CA ILE A 237 23.78 -10.42 7.91
C ILE A 237 24.59 -11.16 8.99
N THR A 238 25.38 -12.16 8.60
CA THR A 238 26.21 -12.98 9.50
C THR A 238 27.58 -12.40 9.78
N ASP A 239 27.98 -11.37 9.03
CA ASP A 239 29.33 -10.81 9.14
C ASP A 239 29.54 -10.10 10.49
N LYS A 240 30.78 -10.12 10.97
CA LYS A 240 31.22 -9.33 12.12
C LYS A 240 31.91 -8.07 11.65
N THR A 241 31.69 -6.98 12.35
CA THR A 241 32.41 -5.71 12.09
C THR A 241 33.85 -5.80 12.59
N THR A 242 34.76 -5.14 11.87
CA THR A 242 36.19 -5.16 12.15
C THR A 242 36.73 -3.83 12.69
N LYS A 243 36.01 -2.73 12.42
CA LYS A 243 36.36 -1.38 12.82
C LYS A 243 35.22 -0.75 13.60
N ASP A 244 35.56 -0.16 14.75
CA ASP A 244 34.60 0.56 15.60
C ASP A 244 35.06 2.01 15.77
N THR A 245 34.16 2.97 15.61
CA THR A 245 34.49 4.39 15.65
C THR A 245 33.31 5.16 16.29
N LEU A 246 33.57 5.84 17.38
CA LEU A 246 32.64 6.78 17.94
C LEU A 246 32.70 8.10 17.16
N TYR A 247 31.62 8.45 16.46
CA TYR A 247 31.52 9.68 15.71
C TYR A 247 30.28 10.47 16.08
N ARG A 248 30.47 11.66 16.69
CA ARG A 248 29.39 12.55 17.11
C ARG A 248 28.28 11.88 17.95
N GLY A 249 28.69 11.04 18.89
CA GLY A 249 27.78 10.34 19.81
C GLY A 249 27.10 9.08 19.23
N ILE A 250 27.47 8.63 18.05
CA ILE A 250 26.98 7.41 17.42
C ILE A 250 28.15 6.43 17.25
N ASN A 251 27.95 5.19 17.66
CA ASN A 251 28.89 4.11 17.46
C ASN A 251 28.75 3.56 16.04
N ILE A 252 29.76 3.77 15.19
CA ILE A 252 29.77 3.30 13.80
C ILE A 252 30.72 2.13 13.68
N LYS A 253 30.15 0.95 13.49
CA LYS A 253 30.86 -0.33 13.35
C LYS A 253 30.86 -0.74 11.88
N ARG A 254 32.02 -0.98 11.29
CA ARG A 254 32.17 -1.24 9.85
C ARG A 254 33.00 -2.52 9.59
N ILE A 255 32.67 -3.22 8.51
CA ILE A 255 33.45 -4.33 8.01
C ILE A 255 34.62 -3.85 7.14
N ASP A 256 34.43 -2.74 6.40
CA ASP A 256 35.40 -2.13 5.50
C ASP A 256 35.24 -0.59 5.44
N GLU A 257 35.97 0.07 4.55
CA GLU A 257 35.96 1.52 4.37
C GLU A 257 35.24 1.99 3.07
N GLN A 258 34.47 1.11 2.45
CA GLN A 258 33.77 1.43 1.21
C GLN A 258 32.83 2.66 1.35
N TYR A 259 32.30 2.86 2.54
CA TYR A 259 31.51 4.05 2.87
C TYR A 259 32.22 4.92 3.90
N LYS A 260 32.23 6.22 3.66
CA LYS A 260 32.78 7.20 4.60
C LYS A 260 31.97 7.21 5.90
N ILE A 261 32.60 7.44 7.05
CA ILE A 261 31.94 7.50 8.37
C ILE A 261 30.76 8.51 8.35
N LYS A 262 30.98 9.69 7.75
CA LYS A 262 29.94 10.72 7.62
C LYS A 262 28.68 10.24 6.86
N THR A 263 28.85 9.32 5.93
CA THR A 263 27.75 8.74 5.14
C THR A 263 26.84 7.87 6.02
N LEU A 264 27.41 7.11 6.94
CA LEU A 264 26.67 6.26 7.87
C LEU A 264 26.05 7.05 9.03
N TRP A 265 26.69 8.15 9.44
CA TRP A 265 26.21 9.03 10.50
C TRP A 265 25.05 9.95 10.07
N ARG A 266 25.14 10.59 8.89
CA ARG A 266 24.23 11.66 8.44
C ARG A 266 22.75 11.30 8.43
N PRO A 267 22.32 10.11 8.03
CA PRO A 267 20.90 9.78 7.98
C PRO A 267 20.27 9.65 9.36
N ILE A 268 21.07 9.54 10.43
CA ILE A 268 20.59 9.36 11.80
C ILE A 268 20.24 10.73 12.38
N THR A 269 18.97 10.90 12.74
CA THR A 269 18.45 12.14 13.34
C THR A 269 18.36 12.05 14.87
N LEU A 270 18.58 10.88 15.43
CA LEU A 270 18.59 10.64 16.87
C LEU A 270 19.88 11.14 17.50
N LYS A 271 19.80 11.63 18.75
CA LYS A 271 20.94 11.99 19.57
C LYS A 271 20.83 11.38 20.95
N LYS A 272 21.94 10.90 21.46
CA LYS A 272 22.04 10.33 22.80
C LYS A 272 21.63 11.37 23.87
N GLY A 273 20.79 10.97 24.83
CA GLY A 273 20.30 11.81 25.92
C GLY A 273 19.07 12.66 25.58
N GLU A 274 18.67 12.77 24.31
CA GLU A 274 17.41 13.45 23.95
C GLU A 274 16.19 12.64 24.35
N ILE A 275 15.07 13.30 24.58
CA ILE A 275 13.77 12.65 24.81
C ILE A 275 13.43 11.83 23.55
N PHE A 276 12.95 10.61 23.75
CA PHE A 276 12.49 9.75 22.66
C PHE A 276 11.43 10.45 21.82
N ASN A 277 11.60 10.35 20.51
CA ASN A 277 10.65 10.86 19.55
C ASN A 277 10.52 9.85 18.39
N GLN A 278 9.33 9.27 18.26
CA GLN A 278 9.04 8.24 17.24
C GLN A 278 9.22 8.77 15.81
N THR A 279 8.90 10.05 15.59
CA THR A 279 9.04 10.68 14.26
C THR A 279 10.51 10.77 13.87
N ASN A 280 11.41 11.16 14.79
CA ASN A 280 12.85 11.19 14.55
C ASN A 280 13.43 9.79 14.28
N LEU A 281 12.94 8.79 15.00
CA LEU A 281 13.31 7.40 14.76
C LEU A 281 12.93 6.94 13.35
N ASN A 282 11.68 7.19 12.96
CA ASN A 282 11.17 6.86 11.64
C ASN A 282 11.86 7.68 10.54
N LEU A 283 12.22 8.92 10.82
CA LEU A 283 12.97 9.79 9.90
C LEU A 283 14.36 9.21 9.64
N SER A 284 15.08 8.74 10.67
CA SER A 284 16.36 8.06 10.51
C SER A 284 16.24 6.85 9.56
N LYS A 285 15.25 5.99 9.77
CA LYS A 285 15.00 4.83 8.89
C LYS A 285 14.72 5.26 7.44
N ARG A 286 13.85 6.27 7.24
CA ARG A 286 13.53 6.79 5.91
C ARG A 286 14.76 7.39 5.23
N ASN A 287 15.57 8.14 5.96
CA ASN A 287 16.80 8.74 5.42
C ASN A 287 17.79 7.68 4.94
N ILE A 288 17.96 6.60 5.71
CA ILE A 288 18.83 5.48 5.32
C ILE A 288 18.34 4.86 4.01
N ILE A 289 17.03 4.55 3.92
CA ILE A 289 16.43 3.93 2.74
C ILE A 289 16.47 4.87 1.53
N ALA A 290 16.20 6.17 1.75
CA ALA A 290 16.17 7.18 0.69
C ALA A 290 17.54 7.39 0.02
N MET A 291 18.63 7.04 0.66
CA MET A 291 19.96 7.05 0.03
C MET A 291 20.07 6.05 -1.12
N ASN A 292 19.19 5.06 -1.19
CA ASN A 292 19.20 3.98 -2.20
C ASN A 292 20.56 3.27 -2.32
N ASN A 293 21.26 3.14 -1.19
CA ASN A 293 22.57 2.49 -1.08
C ASN A 293 22.53 1.33 -0.09
N PHE A 294 21.58 1.34 0.84
CA PHE A 294 21.50 0.37 1.91
C PHE A 294 20.09 -0.25 2.00
N SER A 295 20.05 -1.50 2.43
CA SER A 295 18.90 -2.10 3.09
C SER A 295 19.16 -2.17 4.59
N ILE A 296 18.12 -1.98 5.39
CA ILE A 296 18.19 -2.21 6.85
C ILE A 296 17.92 -3.70 7.06
N ALA A 297 18.98 -4.46 7.32
CA ALA A 297 18.89 -5.91 7.47
C ALA A 297 18.41 -6.34 8.87
N ASP A 298 18.73 -5.54 9.89
CA ASP A 298 18.28 -5.72 11.26
C ASP A 298 18.09 -4.34 11.91
N TYR A 299 17.05 -4.24 12.72
CA TYR A 299 16.74 -3.05 13.48
C TYR A 299 16.24 -3.46 14.86
N ARG A 300 16.88 -2.94 15.90
CA ARG A 300 16.49 -3.26 17.27
C ARG A 300 16.40 -2.02 18.13
N GLU A 301 15.34 -1.97 18.91
CA GLU A 301 15.19 -1.09 20.06
C GLU A 301 15.30 -1.95 21.32
N THR A 302 16.24 -1.61 22.18
CA THR A 302 16.48 -2.38 23.40
C THR A 302 16.27 -1.46 24.61
N VAL A 303 15.36 -1.86 25.48
CA VAL A 303 15.06 -1.17 26.72
C VAL A 303 15.30 -2.13 27.86
N ASN A 304 16.07 -1.71 28.85
CA ASN A 304 16.18 -2.48 30.09
C ASN A 304 14.88 -2.36 30.89
N PRO A 305 14.36 -3.46 31.47
CA PRO A 305 13.06 -3.45 32.17
C PRO A 305 12.92 -2.40 33.28
N ASN A 306 14.03 -2.05 33.94
CA ASN A 306 14.09 -1.10 35.06
C ASN A 306 14.52 0.30 34.65
N ASP A 307 14.75 0.54 33.33
CA ASP A 307 15.31 1.79 32.82
C ASP A 307 14.32 2.48 31.87
N THR A 308 14.51 3.76 31.66
CA THR A 308 13.78 4.58 30.70
C THR A 308 14.67 5.03 29.53
N VAL A 309 15.72 4.27 29.27
CA VAL A 309 16.68 4.52 28.18
C VAL A 309 16.48 3.52 27.07
N ILE A 310 16.39 4.01 25.83
CA ILE A 310 16.22 3.20 24.63
C ILE A 310 17.53 3.20 23.85
N ASN A 311 18.17 2.05 23.74
CA ASN A 311 19.29 1.86 22.84
C ASN A 311 18.78 1.44 21.48
N VAL A 312 19.35 2.03 20.41
CA VAL A 312 18.90 1.81 19.06
C VAL A 312 20.05 1.26 18.20
N LYS A 313 19.80 0.16 17.51
CA LYS A 313 20.78 -0.48 16.62
C LYS A 313 20.23 -0.59 15.21
N TYR A 314 21.00 -0.09 14.25
CA TYR A 314 20.77 -0.27 12.81
C TYR A 314 21.84 -1.19 12.24
N ARG A 315 21.45 -2.26 11.55
CA ARG A 315 22.36 -3.12 10.80
C ARG A 315 22.10 -2.96 9.32
N LEU A 316 23.07 -2.41 8.61
CA LEU A 316 22.97 -2.00 7.22
C LEU A 316 23.75 -2.95 6.32
N ILE A 317 23.12 -3.38 5.23
CA ILE A 317 23.76 -4.13 4.16
C ILE A 317 23.72 -3.29 2.89
N PRO A 318 24.83 -3.15 2.15
CA PRO A 318 24.85 -2.41 0.91
C PRO A 318 23.99 -3.10 -0.16
N LEU A 319 23.28 -2.30 -0.94
CA LEU A 319 22.63 -2.77 -2.16
C LEU A 319 23.73 -3.08 -3.22
N PRO A 320 23.43 -3.92 -4.21
CA PRO A 320 24.37 -4.20 -5.30
C PRO A 320 24.92 -2.92 -5.91
N LYS A 321 26.24 -2.86 -6.14
CA LYS A 321 26.92 -1.67 -6.68
C LYS A 321 26.34 -1.25 -8.02
N TYR A 322 26.02 -2.21 -8.86
CA TYR A 322 25.38 -1.97 -10.16
C TYR A 322 23.97 -2.55 -10.17
N ASN A 323 23.04 -1.78 -10.69
CA ASN A 323 21.67 -2.22 -10.91
C ASN A 323 21.29 -1.92 -12.36
N PHE A 324 20.88 -2.94 -13.10
CA PHE A 324 20.42 -2.81 -14.46
C PHE A 324 18.92 -3.09 -14.53
N LYS A 325 18.20 -2.20 -15.15
CA LYS A 325 16.74 -2.28 -15.31
C LYS A 325 16.39 -2.05 -16.77
N THR A 326 15.49 -2.87 -17.29
CA THR A 326 14.89 -2.67 -18.61
C THR A 326 13.39 -2.55 -18.47
N SER A 327 12.76 -1.73 -19.27
CA SER A 327 11.31 -1.68 -19.40
C SER A 327 10.91 -1.60 -20.87
N PHE A 328 9.68 -2.00 -21.11
CA PHE A 328 9.04 -1.93 -22.41
C PHE A 328 7.60 -1.48 -22.19
N ASP A 329 7.28 -0.27 -22.64
CA ASP A 329 5.98 0.34 -22.44
C ASP A 329 5.23 0.40 -23.77
N LEU A 330 3.94 0.06 -23.75
CA LEU A 330 3.02 0.24 -24.87
C LEU A 330 2.13 1.44 -24.60
N HIS A 331 2.06 2.34 -25.56
CA HIS A 331 1.28 3.57 -25.45
C HIS A 331 0.16 3.59 -26.49
N TYR A 332 -1.00 4.07 -26.04
CA TYR A 332 -2.08 4.46 -26.92
C TYR A 332 -2.58 5.84 -26.50
N SER A 333 -2.53 6.81 -27.39
CA SER A 333 -2.99 8.17 -27.11
C SER A 333 -3.62 8.79 -28.37
N GLN A 334 -4.23 9.97 -28.21
CA GLN A 334 -4.76 10.72 -29.34
C GLN A 334 -3.67 11.23 -30.31
N ILE A 335 -2.44 11.34 -29.81
CA ILE A 335 -1.28 11.80 -30.58
C ILE A 335 -0.56 10.61 -31.22
N LEU A 336 -0.27 9.59 -30.41
CA LEU A 336 0.32 8.32 -30.82
C LEU A 336 -0.78 7.27 -30.89
N ASN A 337 -1.18 6.88 -32.08
CA ASN A 337 -2.26 5.89 -32.28
C ASN A 337 -1.87 4.52 -31.71
N LEU A 338 -0.61 4.12 -31.91
CA LEU A 338 0.02 2.98 -31.23
C LEU A 338 1.52 3.27 -31.16
N GLY A 339 2.08 3.19 -29.98
CA GLY A 339 3.50 3.37 -29.76
C GLY A 339 4.06 2.36 -28.77
N PHE A 340 5.37 2.16 -28.83
CA PHE A 340 6.11 1.38 -27.85
C PHE A 340 7.41 2.09 -27.47
N SER A 341 7.80 1.95 -26.22
CA SER A 341 9.00 2.61 -25.68
C SER A 341 9.85 1.59 -24.93
N PRO A 342 10.88 1.02 -25.57
CA PRO A 342 11.92 0.30 -24.85
C PRO A 342 12.80 1.27 -24.09
N SER A 343 13.21 0.88 -22.87
CA SER A 343 14.21 1.62 -22.11
C SER A 343 15.15 0.69 -21.34
N ALA A 344 16.35 1.20 -21.10
CA ALA A 344 17.33 0.55 -20.26
C ALA A 344 17.97 1.58 -19.31
N GLU A 345 18.16 1.21 -18.06
CA GLU A 345 18.74 2.04 -17.01
C GLU A 345 19.83 1.28 -16.30
N LEU A 346 20.99 1.92 -16.14
CA LEU A 346 22.09 1.44 -15.33
C LEU A 346 22.30 2.42 -14.16
N THR A 347 22.20 1.93 -12.94
CA THR A 347 22.55 2.67 -11.73
C THR A 347 23.84 2.14 -11.14
N ALA A 348 24.86 3.00 -10.99
CA ALA A 348 26.07 2.72 -10.25
C ALA A 348 26.01 3.45 -8.89
N ARG A 349 26.06 2.67 -7.79
CA ARG A 349 25.94 3.19 -6.42
C ARG A 349 27.28 3.46 -5.79
N ASN A 350 27.30 4.47 -4.91
CA ASN A 350 28.44 4.82 -4.06
C ASN A 350 29.74 5.05 -4.83
N ILE A 351 29.66 5.88 -5.88
CA ILE A 351 30.81 6.10 -6.76
C ILE A 351 32.00 6.83 -6.09
N PHE A 352 31.72 7.66 -5.07
CA PHE A 352 32.75 8.45 -4.36
C PHE A 352 32.83 8.15 -2.85
N GLY A 353 32.14 7.09 -2.37
CA GLY A 353 32.12 6.69 -0.96
C GLY A 353 31.17 7.49 -0.06
N GLY A 354 30.41 8.42 -0.61
CA GLY A 354 29.41 9.23 0.08
C GLY A 354 27.97 8.86 -0.24
N ALA A 355 27.76 7.65 -0.77
CA ALA A 355 26.48 7.12 -1.26
C ALA A 355 25.94 7.86 -2.49
N GLU A 356 26.79 8.47 -3.29
CA GLU A 356 26.42 9.07 -4.56
C GLU A 356 26.01 8.00 -5.57
N ASN A 357 24.92 8.23 -6.30
CA ASN A 357 24.41 7.31 -7.31
C ASN A 357 24.43 7.96 -8.69
N LEU A 358 25.13 7.31 -9.63
CA LEU A 358 25.09 7.67 -11.05
C LEU A 358 24.07 6.79 -11.76
N THR A 359 23.09 7.40 -12.37
CA THR A 359 22.09 6.73 -13.20
C THR A 359 22.29 7.14 -14.64
N THR A 360 22.39 6.17 -15.52
CA THR A 360 22.44 6.37 -16.98
C THR A 360 21.25 5.63 -17.56
N SER A 361 20.39 6.34 -18.28
CA SER A 361 19.26 5.73 -18.95
C SER A 361 19.22 6.06 -20.44
N VAL A 362 18.82 5.09 -21.22
CA VAL A 362 18.55 5.21 -22.65
C VAL A 362 17.13 4.76 -22.91
N SER A 363 16.37 5.54 -23.66
CA SER A 363 15.03 5.16 -24.08
C SER A 363 14.78 5.56 -25.53
N GLY A 364 13.97 4.76 -26.20
CA GLY A 364 13.47 5.05 -27.54
C GLY A 364 11.96 5.00 -27.52
N THR A 365 11.28 5.94 -28.16
CA THR A 365 9.84 5.88 -28.39
C THR A 365 9.59 5.76 -29.88
N PHE A 366 8.80 4.78 -30.27
CA PHE A 366 8.45 4.49 -31.65
C PHE A 366 6.94 4.37 -31.76
N GLY A 367 6.34 5.00 -32.75
CA GLY A 367 4.90 4.96 -32.88
C GLY A 367 4.37 5.48 -34.24
N THR A 368 3.05 5.39 -34.34
CA THR A 368 2.31 5.95 -35.50
C THR A 368 1.56 7.19 -35.04
N VAL A 369 1.80 8.30 -35.73
CA VAL A 369 1.03 9.55 -35.55
C VAL A 369 -0.03 9.62 -36.65
N TYR A 370 -1.23 10.08 -36.27
CA TYR A 370 -2.28 10.35 -37.24
C TYR A 370 -1.81 11.46 -38.21
N SER A 371 -1.53 11.10 -39.44
CA SER A 371 -1.24 12.07 -40.49
C SER A 371 -2.41 12.11 -41.47
N GLN A 372 -2.89 13.30 -41.81
CA GLN A 372 -3.90 13.51 -42.87
C GLN A 372 -3.42 13.13 -44.27
N ASN A 373 -2.11 12.99 -44.45
CA ASN A 373 -1.52 12.50 -45.70
C ASN A 373 -1.26 11.01 -45.61
N ASN A 374 -1.90 10.24 -46.45
CA ASN A 374 -1.89 8.78 -46.64
C ASN A 374 -0.51 8.08 -46.67
N SER A 375 0.40 8.38 -45.78
CA SER A 375 1.64 7.65 -45.62
C SER A 375 1.41 6.38 -44.81
N LYS A 376 1.48 5.23 -45.49
CA LYS A 376 1.37 3.87 -44.89
C LYS A 376 2.57 3.45 -44.06
N ALA A 377 3.36 4.36 -43.52
CA ALA A 377 4.50 4.02 -42.68
C ALA A 377 3.99 3.55 -41.31
N PHE A 378 4.29 2.31 -40.95
CA PHE A 378 3.91 1.70 -39.66
C PHE A 378 4.55 2.42 -38.48
N LEU A 379 5.69 3.08 -38.66
CA LEU A 379 6.39 3.86 -37.64
C LEU A 379 6.79 5.21 -38.29
N ASN A 380 5.99 6.25 -38.10
CA ASN A 380 6.24 7.59 -38.61
C ASN A 380 6.64 8.61 -37.53
N ALA A 381 6.73 8.18 -36.28
CA ALA A 381 7.26 8.97 -35.17
C ALA A 381 8.27 8.16 -34.40
N SER A 382 9.45 8.73 -34.15
CA SER A 382 10.48 8.15 -33.31
C SER A 382 11.17 9.23 -32.47
N GLU A 383 11.47 8.92 -31.25
CA GLU A 383 12.23 9.76 -30.32
C GLU A 383 13.28 8.90 -29.64
N PHE A 384 14.47 9.46 -29.45
CA PHE A 384 15.55 8.83 -28.72
C PHE A 384 16.01 9.77 -27.61
N SER A 385 16.15 9.23 -26.38
CA SER A 385 16.58 9.97 -25.20
C SER A 385 17.74 9.26 -24.53
N LEU A 386 18.77 10.02 -24.19
CA LEU A 386 19.90 9.60 -23.36
C LEU A 386 19.96 10.55 -22.15
N GLN A 387 19.90 9.99 -20.94
CA GLN A 387 19.88 10.78 -19.73
C GLN A 387 20.97 10.30 -18.75
N PHE A 388 21.66 11.26 -18.17
CA PHE A 388 22.60 11.04 -17.06
C PHE A 388 22.09 11.78 -15.84
N GLY A 389 22.02 11.08 -14.70
CA GLY A 389 21.63 11.64 -13.41
C GLY A 389 22.68 11.31 -12.36
N LEU A 390 23.22 12.32 -11.68
CA LEU A 390 24.09 12.14 -10.52
C LEU A 390 23.33 12.61 -9.27
N ASN A 391 22.96 11.65 -8.43
CA ASN A 391 22.25 11.92 -7.19
C ASN A 391 23.21 11.94 -6.00
N PHE A 392 23.26 13.06 -5.32
CA PHE A 392 23.93 13.21 -4.04
C PHE A 392 22.92 13.12 -2.92
N PRO A 393 22.96 12.11 -2.01
CA PRO A 393 22.01 12.00 -0.90
C PRO A 393 22.31 13.01 0.23
N ARG A 394 22.80 14.20 -0.13
CA ARG A 394 23.18 15.28 0.77
C ARG A 394 23.05 16.63 0.06
N LEU A 395 22.69 17.65 0.80
CA LEU A 395 22.87 19.04 0.33
C LEU A 395 24.38 19.32 0.26
N LEU A 396 24.83 19.72 -0.90
CA LEU A 396 26.16 20.30 -1.12
C LEU A 396 26.02 21.81 -0.80
N LEU A 397 26.13 22.17 0.46
CA LEU A 397 26.31 23.56 0.92
C LEU A 397 27.77 23.78 1.27
#